data_79061c08f6594b3180b2873ab850481b
#
_entry.id   79061c08f6594b3180b2873ab850481b
#
_cell.length_a   1.000
_cell.length_b   1.000
_cell.length_c   1.000
_cell.angle_alpha   90.00
_cell.angle_beta   90.00
_cell.angle_gamma   90.00
#
_symmetry.space_group_name_H-M   'P 1'
#
loop_
_entity.id
_entity.type
_entity.pdbx_description
1 polymer ?
#
loop_
_entity_poly.entity_id
_entity_poly.type
_entity_poly.pdbx_seq_one_letter_code
_entity_poly.pdbx_strand_id
1 'polypeptide(L)'
;MVVLRHFLEQDAGFICGNVYPDLTIDGAAAMIREWNSGVHQGKYFEMFAVLSGDDIVGYASLLEHSHSTVSAGIEILRTEQNKGFGAQTLATLIDLAVSKGYRIMFDQVRADNLASIRLHEKLGFESDKYIYRNRKNKANLFLTL
;
A
#
# COMPACT_ATOMS: atom_id res chain seq x y z
N MET A 1 0.41 15.02 9.68
CA MET A 1 1.35 13.86 9.64
C MET A 1 0.55 12.58 9.76
N VAL A 2 0.93 11.55 9.03
CA VAL A 2 0.28 10.23 9.12
C VAL A 2 1.03 9.33 10.10
N VAL A 3 0.27 8.41 10.69
CA VAL A 3 0.80 7.32 11.51
C VAL A 3 0.31 6.01 10.91
N LEU A 4 1.18 5.02 10.81
CA LEU A 4 0.83 3.67 10.36
C LEU A 4 0.72 2.76 11.58
N ARG A 5 -0.37 2.01 11.66
CA ARG A 5 -0.54 0.92 12.63
C ARG A 5 -1.20 -0.28 11.96
N HIS A 6 -1.06 -1.44 12.55
CA HIS A 6 -1.82 -2.58 12.08
C HIS A 6 -3.32 -2.35 12.27
N PHE A 7 -4.12 -2.97 11.40
CA PHE A 7 -5.56 -3.02 11.63
C PHE A 7 -5.86 -3.85 12.87
N LEU A 8 -6.85 -3.42 13.63
CA LEU A 8 -7.40 -4.15 14.75
C LEU A 8 -8.73 -4.79 14.33
N GLU A 9 -9.15 -5.85 14.99
CA GLU A 9 -10.43 -6.49 14.66
C GLU A 9 -11.60 -5.52 14.77
N GLN A 10 -11.53 -4.55 15.67
CA GLN A 10 -12.55 -3.50 15.80
C GLN A 10 -12.63 -2.59 14.57
N ASP A 11 -11.64 -2.62 13.68
CA ASP A 11 -11.65 -1.88 12.42
C ASP A 11 -12.41 -2.62 11.31
N ALA A 12 -12.98 -3.79 11.58
CA ALA A 12 -13.66 -4.59 10.56
C ALA A 12 -14.75 -3.81 9.82
N GLY A 13 -15.47 -2.93 10.53
CA GLY A 13 -16.46 -2.05 9.91
C GLY A 13 -15.89 -1.12 8.85
N PHE A 14 -14.68 -0.61 9.08
CA PHE A 14 -13.98 0.20 8.09
C PHE A 14 -13.67 -0.62 6.82
N ILE A 15 -13.21 -1.85 6.99
CA ILE A 15 -12.89 -2.75 5.87
C ILE A 15 -14.14 -3.02 5.03
N CYS A 16 -15.27 -3.34 5.67
CA CYS A 16 -16.53 -3.58 4.97
C CYS A 16 -17.06 -2.32 4.27
N GLY A 17 -16.88 -1.17 4.88
CA GLY A 17 -17.41 0.09 4.33
C GLY A 17 -16.55 0.71 3.25
N ASN A 18 -15.25 0.45 3.22
CA ASN A 18 -14.33 1.21 2.38
C ASN A 18 -13.43 0.36 1.48
N VAL A 19 -13.24 -0.92 1.79
CA VAL A 19 -12.27 -1.75 1.07
C VAL A 19 -12.96 -2.91 0.36
N TYR A 20 -13.70 -3.72 1.10
CA TYR A 20 -14.36 -4.91 0.59
C TYR A 20 -15.84 -4.92 1.02
N PRO A 21 -16.72 -4.23 0.27
CA PRO A 21 -18.12 -4.08 0.67
C PRO A 21 -18.91 -5.40 0.70
N ASP A 22 -18.40 -6.44 0.03
CA ASP A 22 -19.05 -7.75 0.00
C ASP A 22 -18.71 -8.64 1.20
N LEU A 23 -17.74 -8.23 2.03
CA LEU A 23 -17.40 -9.00 3.22
C LEU A 23 -18.35 -8.72 4.37
N THR A 24 -18.60 -9.77 5.16
CA THR A 24 -19.24 -9.63 6.47
C THR A 24 -18.24 -9.07 7.48
N ILE A 25 -18.74 -8.58 8.62
CA ILE A 25 -17.87 -8.12 9.72
C ILE A 25 -16.94 -9.26 10.18
N ASP A 26 -17.47 -10.48 10.33
CA ASP A 26 -16.65 -11.64 10.72
C ASP A 26 -15.61 -11.98 9.65
N GLY A 27 -15.95 -11.87 8.38
CA GLY A 27 -15.03 -12.09 7.27
C GLY A 27 -13.91 -11.05 7.25
N ALA A 28 -14.25 -9.78 7.51
CA ALA A 28 -13.27 -8.71 7.60
C ALA A 28 -12.35 -8.88 8.81
N ALA A 29 -12.89 -9.28 9.95
CA ALA A 29 -12.08 -9.57 11.14
C ALA A 29 -11.11 -10.72 10.90
N ALA A 30 -11.55 -11.78 10.21
CA ALA A 30 -10.68 -12.89 9.83
C ALA A 30 -9.56 -12.44 8.89
N MET A 31 -9.86 -11.58 7.92
CA MET A 31 -8.87 -11.02 7.00
C MET A 31 -7.82 -10.18 7.76
N ILE A 32 -8.26 -9.38 8.73
CA ILE A 32 -7.35 -8.58 9.56
C ILE A 32 -6.39 -9.50 10.34
N ARG A 33 -6.90 -10.59 10.93
CA ARG A 33 -6.05 -11.57 11.62
C ARG A 33 -5.01 -12.17 10.68
N GLU A 34 -5.40 -12.49 9.45
CA GLU A 34 -4.49 -13.02 8.44
C GLU A 34 -3.41 -11.99 8.08
N TRP A 35 -3.77 -10.73 7.85
CA TRP A 35 -2.80 -9.66 7.59
C TRP A 35 -1.80 -9.52 8.73
N ASN A 36 -2.27 -9.62 9.97
CA ASN A 36 -1.44 -9.44 11.15
C ASN A 36 -0.52 -10.65 11.44
N SER A 37 -0.66 -11.73 10.68
CA SER A 37 0.29 -12.85 10.77
C SER A 37 1.69 -12.49 10.24
N GLY A 38 1.79 -11.42 9.43
CA GLY A 38 3.05 -10.95 8.86
C GLY A 38 3.57 -11.80 7.70
N VAL A 39 2.76 -12.75 7.22
CA VAL A 39 3.17 -13.68 6.16
C VAL A 39 2.05 -13.83 5.13
N HIS A 40 2.43 -13.81 3.85
CA HIS A 40 1.54 -14.14 2.74
C HIS A 40 2.30 -15.06 1.77
N GLN A 41 1.77 -16.26 1.57
CA GLN A 41 2.40 -17.26 0.69
C GLN A 41 3.88 -17.51 1.01
N GLY A 42 4.20 -17.57 2.31
CA GLY A 42 5.55 -17.84 2.77
C GLY A 42 6.50 -16.65 2.75
N LYS A 43 6.04 -15.46 2.38
CA LYS A 43 6.85 -14.25 2.30
C LYS A 43 6.35 -13.17 3.26
N TYR A 44 7.24 -12.27 3.63
CA TYR A 44 6.86 -11.13 4.47
C TYR A 44 5.76 -10.32 3.78
N PHE A 45 4.76 -10.01 4.56
CA PHE A 45 3.67 -9.12 4.18
C PHE A 45 3.19 -8.36 5.41
N GLU A 46 2.94 -7.07 5.25
CA GLU A 46 2.41 -6.26 6.33
C GLU A 46 1.38 -5.29 5.79
N MET A 47 0.22 -5.22 6.44
CA MET A 47 -0.85 -4.29 6.08
C MET A 47 -1.05 -3.29 7.20
N PHE A 48 -1.20 -2.03 6.84
CA PHE A 48 -1.34 -0.92 7.78
C PHE A 48 -2.62 -0.12 7.53
N ALA A 49 -3.23 0.32 8.60
CA ALA A 49 -4.14 1.45 8.57
C ALA A 49 -3.30 2.73 8.57
N VAL A 50 -3.65 3.67 7.72
CA VAL A 50 -3.04 5.00 7.67
C VAL A 50 -3.93 5.95 8.44
N LEU A 51 -3.39 6.55 9.51
CA LEU A 51 -4.14 7.44 10.37
C LEU A 51 -3.69 8.89 10.24
N SER A 52 -4.67 9.79 10.25
CA SER A 52 -4.47 11.21 10.49
C SER A 52 -5.24 11.55 11.76
N GLY A 53 -4.53 11.84 12.85
CA GLY A 53 -5.16 11.87 14.17
C GLY A 53 -5.74 10.50 14.53
N ASP A 54 -7.01 10.47 14.88
CA ASP A 54 -7.70 9.22 15.24
C ASP A 54 -8.44 8.58 14.05
N ASP A 55 -8.45 9.24 12.90
CA ASP A 55 -9.21 8.81 11.73
C ASP A 55 -8.37 7.96 10.79
N ILE A 56 -8.94 6.86 10.31
CA ILE A 56 -8.32 6.08 9.25
C ILE A 56 -8.60 6.80 7.92
N VAL A 57 -7.54 7.24 7.26
CA VAL A 57 -7.63 7.96 5.98
C VAL A 57 -7.24 7.10 4.78
N GLY A 58 -6.76 5.90 5.02
CA GLY A 58 -6.37 4.97 3.97
C GLY A 58 -5.74 3.71 4.54
N TYR A 59 -5.16 2.93 3.65
CA TYR A 59 -4.44 1.71 4.02
C TYR A 59 -3.22 1.54 3.13
N ALA A 60 -2.25 0.79 3.62
CA ALA A 60 -0.98 0.62 2.94
C ALA A 60 -0.39 -0.75 3.25
N SER A 61 0.48 -1.23 2.38
CA SER A 61 1.09 -2.54 2.57
C SER A 61 2.53 -2.59 2.06
N LEU A 62 3.29 -3.52 2.61
CA LEU A 62 4.57 -3.97 2.07
C LEU A 62 4.46 -5.46 1.77
N LEU A 63 4.93 -5.86 0.60
CA LEU A 63 4.95 -7.25 0.15
C LEU A 63 6.34 -7.61 -0.37
N GLU A 64 6.94 -8.62 0.23
CA GLU A 64 8.24 -9.14 -0.23
C GLU A 64 8.09 -9.92 -1.53
N HIS A 65 9.03 -9.71 -2.44
CA HIS A 65 9.16 -10.48 -3.68
C HIS A 65 10.41 -11.35 -3.68
N SER A 66 11.47 -10.88 -3.04
CA SER A 66 12.70 -11.63 -2.79
C SER A 66 13.31 -11.11 -1.48
N HIS A 67 14.41 -11.73 -1.04
CA HIS A 67 15.08 -11.29 0.19
C HIS A 67 15.57 -9.85 0.14
N SER A 68 15.70 -9.25 -1.05
CA SER A 68 16.17 -7.88 -1.21
C SER A 68 15.13 -6.92 -1.78
N THR A 69 13.98 -7.42 -2.23
CA THR A 69 13.02 -6.65 -3.03
C THR A 69 11.62 -6.70 -2.41
N VAL A 70 11.00 -5.52 -2.31
CA VAL A 70 9.67 -5.35 -1.73
C VAL A 70 8.86 -4.40 -2.62
N SER A 71 7.54 -4.55 -2.62
CA SER A 71 6.65 -3.57 -3.23
C SER A 71 5.78 -2.92 -2.15
N ALA A 72 5.37 -1.68 -2.40
CA ALA A 72 4.45 -0.95 -1.56
C ALA A 72 3.09 -0.81 -2.24
N GLY A 73 2.02 -0.92 -1.47
CA GLY A 73 0.68 -0.59 -1.89
C GLY A 73 0.14 0.52 -1.03
N ILE A 74 -0.53 1.50 -1.64
CA ILE A 74 -1.12 2.63 -0.91
C ILE A 74 -2.47 2.95 -1.51
N GLU A 75 -3.47 3.11 -0.67
CA GLU A 75 -4.78 3.61 -1.05
C GLU A 75 -5.21 4.64 -0.04
N ILE A 76 -5.40 5.88 -0.48
CA ILE A 76 -5.96 6.94 0.35
C ILE A 76 -7.43 7.11 -0.02
N LEU A 77 -8.30 7.17 0.98
CA LEU A 77 -9.72 7.35 0.76
C LEU A 77 -9.98 8.59 -0.11
N ARG A 78 -10.94 8.48 -1.01
CA ARG A 78 -11.24 9.54 -1.99
C ARG A 78 -11.44 10.91 -1.34
N THR A 79 -12.14 10.94 -0.20
CA THR A 79 -12.41 12.16 0.54
C THR A 79 -11.18 12.75 1.21
N GLU A 80 -10.09 11.98 1.31
CA GLU A 80 -8.86 12.35 2.01
C GLU A 80 -7.69 12.60 1.06
N GLN A 81 -7.93 12.52 -0.24
CA GLN A 81 -6.90 12.76 -1.25
C GLN A 81 -6.56 14.25 -1.36
N ASN A 82 -5.42 14.55 -1.98
CA ASN A 82 -4.89 15.90 -2.18
C ASN A 82 -4.55 16.65 -0.89
N LYS A 83 -4.28 15.91 0.19
CA LYS A 83 -3.85 16.44 1.49
C LYS A 83 -2.41 16.06 1.84
N GLY A 84 -1.70 15.39 0.93
CA GLY A 84 -0.32 14.96 1.13
C GLY A 84 -0.16 13.64 1.86
N PHE A 85 -1.23 12.93 2.19
CA PHE A 85 -1.18 11.68 2.96
C PHE A 85 -0.47 10.56 2.19
N GLY A 86 -0.69 10.47 0.87
CA GLY A 86 -0.04 9.46 0.04
C GLY A 86 1.48 9.57 0.06
N ALA A 87 2.00 10.79 -0.08
CA ALA A 87 3.44 11.04 -0.06
C ALA A 87 4.05 10.72 1.32
N GLN A 88 3.39 11.14 2.39
CA GLN A 88 3.83 10.83 3.75
C GLN A 88 3.83 9.33 4.02
N THR A 89 2.80 8.62 3.56
CA THR A 89 2.67 7.18 3.71
C THR A 89 3.79 6.45 2.96
N LEU A 90 4.01 6.81 1.70
CA LEU A 90 5.06 6.17 0.91
C LEU A 90 6.45 6.40 1.51
N ALA A 91 6.74 7.61 1.97
CA ALA A 91 8.00 7.92 2.64
C ALA A 91 8.19 7.05 3.90
N THR A 92 7.14 6.86 4.69
CA THR A 92 7.19 6.02 5.88
C THR A 92 7.42 4.55 5.51
N LEU A 93 6.78 4.06 4.45
CA LEU A 93 6.98 2.69 3.98
C LEU A 93 8.41 2.47 3.47
N ILE A 94 8.99 3.45 2.79
CA ILE A 94 10.38 3.39 2.33
C ILE A 94 11.31 3.24 3.54
N ASP A 95 11.14 4.07 4.57
CA ASP A 95 11.96 4.01 5.77
C ASP A 95 11.82 2.66 6.47
N LEU A 96 10.61 2.14 6.56
CA LEU A 96 10.35 0.83 7.14
C LEU A 96 11.04 -0.28 6.34
N ALA A 97 10.93 -0.25 5.03
CA ALA A 97 11.57 -1.24 4.16
C ALA A 97 13.09 -1.21 4.33
N VAL A 98 13.69 -0.03 4.37
CA VAL A 98 15.13 0.13 4.61
C VAL A 98 15.51 -0.47 5.97
N SER A 99 14.73 -0.19 7.01
CA SER A 99 14.99 -0.72 8.36
C SER A 99 14.94 -2.25 8.42
N LYS A 100 14.16 -2.87 7.53
CA LYS A 100 14.05 -4.33 7.42
C LYS A 100 15.10 -4.96 6.51
N GLY A 101 15.98 -4.16 5.90
CA GLY A 101 17.08 -4.64 5.08
C GLY A 101 16.76 -4.81 3.60
N TYR A 102 15.59 -4.37 3.15
CA TYR A 102 15.28 -4.39 1.71
C TYR A 102 16.10 -3.33 0.99
N ARG A 103 16.53 -3.64 -0.22
CA ARG A 103 17.43 -2.78 -1.01
C ARG A 103 16.72 -2.18 -2.22
N ILE A 104 15.63 -2.79 -2.66
CA ILE A 104 14.89 -2.38 -3.85
C ILE A 104 13.41 -2.34 -3.51
N MET A 105 12.76 -1.24 -3.82
CA MET A 105 11.31 -1.15 -3.81
C MET A 105 10.84 -0.88 -5.24
N PHE A 106 9.86 -1.65 -5.70
CA PHE A 106 9.24 -1.37 -6.98
C PHE A 106 7.73 -1.38 -6.83
N ASP A 107 7.06 -0.52 -7.58
CA ASP A 107 5.61 -0.44 -7.56
C ASP A 107 5.08 -0.46 -8.98
N GLN A 108 3.95 -1.12 -9.15
CA GLN A 108 3.22 -1.13 -10.41
C GLN A 108 2.13 -0.08 -10.32
N VAL A 109 2.14 0.86 -11.26
CA VAL A 109 1.20 1.97 -11.29
C VAL A 109 0.54 2.02 -12.66
N ARG A 110 -0.76 2.27 -12.71
CA ARG A 110 -1.46 2.44 -13.99
C ARG A 110 -0.85 3.62 -14.76
N ALA A 111 -0.63 3.42 -16.04
CA ALA A 111 0.00 4.42 -16.90
C ALA A 111 -0.78 5.74 -16.97
N ASP A 112 -2.10 5.69 -16.74
CA ASP A 112 -2.96 6.88 -16.71
C ASP A 112 -3.10 7.51 -15.32
N ASN A 113 -2.53 6.92 -14.29
CA ASN A 113 -2.57 7.46 -12.94
C ASN A 113 -1.41 8.43 -12.72
N LEU A 114 -1.55 9.63 -13.31
CA LEU A 114 -0.49 10.64 -13.28
C LEU A 114 -0.18 11.11 -11.85
N ALA A 115 -1.18 11.19 -11.00
CA ALA A 115 -0.98 11.60 -9.61
C ALA A 115 -0.07 10.63 -8.86
N SER A 116 -0.29 9.33 -9.01
CA SER A 116 0.54 8.30 -8.40
C SER A 116 1.95 8.28 -8.99
N ILE A 117 2.08 8.42 -10.30
CA ILE A 117 3.38 8.48 -10.97
C ILE A 117 4.21 9.64 -10.43
N ARG A 118 3.62 10.83 -10.36
CA ARG A 118 4.28 12.02 -9.82
C ARG A 118 4.69 11.86 -8.37
N LEU A 119 3.83 11.24 -7.57
CA LEU A 119 4.10 10.96 -6.16
C LEU A 119 5.34 10.08 -6.01
N HIS A 120 5.42 9.01 -6.80
CA HIS A 120 6.57 8.10 -6.78
C HIS A 120 7.83 8.80 -7.27
N GLU A 121 7.76 9.52 -8.39
CA GLU A 121 8.91 10.24 -8.94
C GLU A 121 9.45 11.29 -7.98
N LYS A 122 8.56 12.00 -7.27
CA LYS A 122 8.94 12.98 -6.25
C LYS A 122 9.77 12.35 -5.13
N LEU A 123 9.53 11.09 -4.82
CA LEU A 123 10.27 10.36 -3.79
C LEU A 123 11.48 9.59 -4.35
N GLY A 124 11.83 9.81 -5.61
CA GLY A 124 13.03 9.25 -6.21
C GLY A 124 12.83 8.00 -7.04
N PHE A 125 11.60 7.53 -7.21
CA PHE A 125 11.33 6.39 -8.07
C PHE A 125 11.58 6.76 -9.53
N GLU A 126 12.10 5.80 -10.28
CA GLU A 126 12.33 5.94 -11.72
C GLU A 126 11.60 4.83 -12.49
N SER A 127 11.19 5.15 -13.70
CA SER A 127 10.54 4.23 -14.61
C SER A 127 11.41 4.03 -15.85
N ASP A 128 11.38 2.82 -16.43
CA ASP A 128 11.95 2.57 -17.75
C ASP A 128 11.07 3.13 -18.88
N LYS A 129 9.87 3.64 -18.52
CA LYS A 129 8.87 4.24 -19.41
C LYS A 129 8.23 3.26 -20.39
N TYR A 130 8.52 1.97 -20.29
CA TYR A 130 7.79 0.96 -21.03
C TYR A 130 6.43 0.72 -20.39
N ILE A 131 5.43 0.48 -21.23
CA ILE A 131 4.07 0.16 -20.79
C ILE A 131 3.91 -1.35 -20.82
N TYR A 132 3.54 -1.91 -19.67
CA TYR A 132 3.31 -3.34 -19.50
C TYR A 132 1.82 -3.59 -19.36
N ARG A 133 1.34 -4.73 -19.86
CA ARG A 133 -0.05 -5.12 -19.71
C ARG A 133 -0.18 -6.17 -18.61
N ASN A 134 -1.07 -5.92 -17.66
CA ASN A 134 -1.37 -6.89 -16.61
C ASN A 134 -2.39 -7.94 -17.12
N ARG A 135 -2.78 -8.87 -16.22
CA ARG A 135 -3.75 -9.94 -16.55
C ARG A 135 -5.10 -9.40 -17.03
N LYS A 136 -5.48 -8.20 -16.62
CA LYS A 136 -6.72 -7.53 -17.03
C LYS A 136 -6.52 -6.66 -18.26
N ASN A 137 -5.39 -6.80 -18.95
CA ASN A 137 -5.00 -6.01 -20.13
C ASN A 137 -4.96 -4.50 -19.87
N LYS A 138 -4.64 -4.10 -18.64
CA LYS A 138 -4.48 -2.70 -18.24
C LYS A 138 -3.04 -2.25 -18.42
N ALA A 139 -2.85 -1.07 -18.99
CA ALA A 139 -1.53 -0.48 -19.16
C ALA A 139 -0.96 0.00 -17.83
N ASN A 140 0.26 -0.41 -17.52
CA ASN A 140 0.94 -0.09 -16.28
C ASN A 140 2.40 0.29 -16.52
N LEU A 141 2.94 1.07 -15.59
CA LEU A 141 4.37 1.35 -15.50
C LEU A 141 4.91 0.69 -14.24
N PHE A 142 6.17 0.24 -14.31
CA PHE A 142 6.92 -0.15 -13.11
C PHE A 142 7.82 1.00 -12.70
N LEU A 143 7.73 1.39 -11.44
CA LEU A 143 8.54 2.45 -10.86
C LEU A 143 9.43 1.82 -9.78
N THR A 144 10.73 2.13 -9.84
CA THR A 144 11.73 1.50 -8.99
C THR A 144 12.53 2.56 -8.23
N LEU A 145 12.73 2.28 -6.95
CA LEU A 145 13.56 3.09 -6.07
C LEU A 145 14.78 2.30 -5.61
#